data_22978acabf9b1fd0fe773a2034a4d22c
#
_entry.id   22978acabf9b1fd0fe773a2034a4d22c
#
_cell.length_a   1.000
_cell.length_b   1.000
_cell.length_c   1.000
_cell.angle_alpha   90.00
_cell.angle_beta   90.00
_cell.angle_gamma   90.00
#
_symmetry.space_group_name_H-M   'P 1'
#
loop_
_entity.id
_entity.type
_entity.pdbx_description
1 polymer ?
#
loop_
_entity_poly.entity_id
_entity_poly.type
_entity_poly.pdbx_seq_one_letter_code
_entity_poly.pdbx_strand_id
1 'polypeptide(L)'
;MELTATLSKIRKELFYGSSNYTKNQPDLFVPHHFKMLAPSQVDSFAETLKESIKDEEEILIYFHLPFCFSECLFCNSFPLKVDKEIQQDYLLHLLKEIDLFSKYGFFDGKKAKCIYFGGGTPTSFPNSDLKLIIDKIKSSIDLSENCNITSEAHPLTLSSEKRIEDLAVIGLNRISIGCQTFDPDILVHCNRSNTPDQIQQIVKTAQKYGLAINIDMMTGLPGQTIASVRKDLEILEEIRPNSVEYIRHEIVNPLVVELYKTRPDLIVEDDTLFEMVYMTQEWMENLGYEQNGRFSDDKQWGYRYHWLKEMPIIAFGSRTRSYTKTICYDKHEDLSTYNRMISKGILPIGRYIPLSKRERMYRTLMLGLQLKSGLDTKHFQDMYGESALEVFGPLLARLSEYGCITQDTESIRLTRYGAYFVEDVCDAVIDAALKDESVDLVRGSHSGGHRYPKVTQEA
;
A
#
# COMPACT_ATOMS: atom_id res chain seq x y z
N MET A 1 11.38 12.98 26.58
CA MET A 1 10.34 12.88 27.63
C MET A 1 9.19 13.87 27.40
N GLU A 2 9.43 15.17 27.22
CA GLU A 2 8.37 16.16 27.02
C GLU A 2 7.63 16.00 25.69
N LEU A 3 8.34 15.68 24.61
CA LEU A 3 7.78 15.40 23.29
C LEU A 3 6.89 14.15 23.30
N THR A 4 7.37 13.05 23.88
CA THR A 4 6.63 11.78 23.97
C THR A 4 5.32 11.92 24.73
N ALA A 5 5.34 12.65 25.86
CA ALA A 5 4.13 12.92 26.65
C ALA A 5 3.11 13.78 25.84
N THR A 6 3.59 14.73 25.05
CA THR A 6 2.76 15.56 24.17
C THR A 6 2.16 14.71 23.04
N LEU A 7 2.95 13.82 22.42
CA LEU A 7 2.52 12.92 21.36
C LEU A 7 1.44 11.95 21.86
N SER A 8 1.65 11.32 23.01
CA SER A 8 0.67 10.43 23.64
C SER A 8 -0.64 11.14 23.97
N LYS A 9 -0.56 12.39 24.46
CA LYS A 9 -1.74 13.21 24.76
C LYS A 9 -2.55 13.50 23.49
N ILE A 10 -1.90 13.93 22.42
CA ILE A 10 -2.56 14.26 21.15
C ILE A 10 -3.23 13.04 20.57
N ARG A 11 -2.57 11.91 20.55
CA ARG A 11 -3.17 10.66 20.08
C ARG A 11 -4.43 10.31 20.86
N LYS A 12 -4.37 10.40 22.20
CA LYS A 12 -5.54 10.13 23.05
C LYS A 12 -6.69 11.10 22.79
N GLU A 13 -6.42 12.38 22.61
CA GLU A 13 -7.44 13.42 22.46
C GLU A 13 -8.01 13.48 21.02
N LEU A 14 -7.16 13.35 20.00
CA LEU A 14 -7.58 13.40 18.59
C LEU A 14 -8.16 12.08 18.08
N PHE A 15 -7.50 10.97 18.41
CA PHE A 15 -7.68 9.72 17.69
C PHE A 15 -8.32 8.62 18.53
N TYR A 16 -8.18 8.61 19.86
CA TYR A 16 -8.76 7.58 20.73
C TYR A 16 -10.10 7.92 21.38
N GLY A 17 -10.65 9.09 21.13
CA GLY A 17 -11.98 9.48 21.66
C GLY A 17 -13.15 8.64 21.12
N SER A 18 -12.94 7.80 20.12
CA SER A 18 -13.91 6.84 19.60
C SER A 18 -13.42 5.40 19.82
N SER A 19 -14.09 4.68 20.71
CA SER A 19 -13.75 3.34 21.22
C SER A 19 -13.84 2.18 20.20
N ASN A 20 -13.79 2.41 18.89
CA ASN A 20 -13.98 1.38 17.86
C ASN A 20 -13.03 1.60 16.67
N TYR A 21 -11.72 1.54 16.92
CA TYR A 21 -10.75 1.50 15.85
C TYR A 21 -10.77 0.15 15.13
N THR A 22 -11.39 0.08 13.98
CA THR A 22 -11.03 -0.87 12.93
C THR A 22 -9.98 -0.17 12.08
N LYS A 23 -8.71 -0.56 12.24
CA LYS A 23 -7.62 -0.02 11.43
C LYS A 23 -7.88 -0.38 9.96
N ASN A 24 -8.32 0.57 9.19
CA ASN A 24 -8.36 0.47 7.74
C ASN A 24 -6.98 0.83 7.20
N GLN A 25 -6.57 0.18 6.13
CA GLN A 25 -5.39 0.63 5.40
C GLN A 25 -5.65 2.07 4.94
N PRO A 26 -4.85 3.06 5.36
CA PRO A 26 -5.13 4.48 5.10
C PRO A 26 -5.10 4.85 3.62
N ASP A 27 -4.65 3.94 2.78
CA ASP A 27 -4.59 4.12 1.32
C ASP A 27 -5.92 3.83 0.63
N LEU A 28 -6.84 3.26 1.37
CA LEU A 28 -8.06 2.71 0.80
C LEU A 28 -9.27 3.41 1.43
N PHE A 29 -9.54 4.64 0.96
CA PHE A 29 -10.85 5.23 1.17
C PHE A 29 -11.86 4.38 0.42
N VAL A 30 -12.51 3.44 1.13
CA VAL A 30 -13.45 2.49 0.54
C VAL A 30 -14.82 2.74 1.13
N PRO A 31 -15.77 3.23 0.33
CA PRO A 31 -17.17 3.22 0.69
C PRO A 31 -17.65 1.77 0.96
N HIS A 32 -18.54 1.60 1.90
CA HIS A 32 -18.90 0.26 2.36
C HIS A 32 -20.08 -0.39 1.60
N HIS A 33 -20.65 0.30 0.62
CA HIS A 33 -21.80 -0.20 -0.15
C HIS A 33 -21.38 -0.76 -1.51
N PHE A 34 -20.68 -1.90 -1.48
CA PHE A 34 -20.43 -2.63 -2.71
C PHE A 34 -21.74 -3.16 -3.32
N LYS A 35 -21.96 -2.81 -4.55
CA LYS A 35 -22.97 -3.47 -5.39
C LYS A 35 -22.36 -4.75 -5.93
N MET A 36 -23.00 -5.89 -5.66
CA MET A 36 -22.61 -7.16 -6.25
C MET A 36 -22.85 -7.11 -7.76
N LEU A 37 -21.88 -7.59 -8.53
CA LEU A 37 -21.98 -7.64 -9.98
C LEU A 37 -22.31 -9.07 -10.43
N ALA A 38 -23.49 -9.25 -11.00
CA ALA A 38 -23.83 -10.55 -11.60
C ALA A 38 -23.04 -10.77 -12.90
N PRO A 39 -22.64 -12.01 -13.24
CA PRO A 39 -21.89 -12.28 -14.46
C PRO A 39 -22.56 -11.75 -15.76
N SER A 40 -23.88 -11.73 -15.82
CA SER A 40 -24.64 -11.16 -16.95
C SER A 40 -24.59 -9.62 -17.07
N GLN A 41 -24.10 -8.94 -16.06
CA GLN A 41 -23.98 -7.48 -16.03
C GLN A 41 -22.56 -6.99 -16.34
N VAL A 42 -21.58 -7.92 -16.42
CA VAL A 42 -20.18 -7.58 -16.55
C VAL A 42 -19.88 -6.80 -17.85
N ASP A 43 -20.50 -7.17 -18.97
CA ASP A 43 -20.29 -6.49 -20.25
C ASP A 43 -20.76 -5.02 -20.21
N SER A 44 -21.96 -4.77 -19.66
CA SER A 44 -22.46 -3.40 -19.51
C SER A 44 -21.64 -2.59 -18.49
N PHE A 45 -21.13 -3.24 -17.46
CA PHE A 45 -20.28 -2.61 -16.48
C PHE A 45 -18.88 -2.29 -17.04
N ALA A 46 -18.35 -3.12 -17.93
CA ALA A 46 -17.09 -2.86 -18.64
C ALA A 46 -17.14 -1.54 -19.44
N GLU A 47 -18.26 -1.24 -20.11
CA GLU A 47 -18.43 0.04 -20.79
C GLU A 47 -18.46 1.22 -19.79
N THR A 48 -19.11 1.05 -18.63
CA THR A 48 -19.08 2.07 -17.57
C THR A 48 -17.66 2.32 -17.04
N LEU A 49 -16.87 1.25 -16.86
CA LEU A 49 -15.46 1.37 -16.45
C LEU A 49 -14.62 2.08 -17.50
N LYS A 50 -14.76 1.75 -18.78
CA LYS A 50 -14.06 2.45 -19.89
C LYS A 50 -14.36 3.94 -19.88
N GLU A 51 -15.63 4.29 -19.74
CA GLU A 51 -16.05 5.69 -19.64
C GLU A 51 -15.40 6.42 -18.46
N SER A 52 -15.20 5.71 -17.32
CA SER A 52 -14.61 6.28 -16.11
C SER A 52 -13.10 6.61 -16.22
N ILE A 53 -12.43 6.11 -17.25
CA ILE A 53 -10.99 6.35 -17.52
C ILE A 53 -10.76 6.95 -18.91
N LYS A 54 -11.78 7.34 -19.62
CA LYS A 54 -11.65 7.79 -21.04
C LYS A 54 -10.68 8.96 -21.21
N ASP A 55 -10.70 9.90 -20.28
CA ASP A 55 -9.89 11.13 -20.31
C ASP A 55 -8.47 10.94 -19.72
N GLU A 56 -8.15 9.74 -19.26
CA GLU A 56 -6.84 9.43 -18.71
C GLU A 56 -5.89 8.96 -19.81
N GLU A 57 -4.75 9.61 -19.96
CA GLU A 57 -3.69 9.17 -20.87
C GLU A 57 -2.79 8.12 -20.26
N GLU A 58 -2.57 8.19 -18.93
CA GLU A 58 -1.69 7.29 -18.19
C GLU A 58 -2.46 6.57 -17.08
N ILE A 59 -2.14 5.30 -16.85
CA ILE A 59 -2.72 4.47 -15.79
C ILE A 59 -1.65 3.68 -15.07
N LEU A 60 -1.95 3.27 -13.84
CA LEU A 60 -1.15 2.34 -13.06
C LEU A 60 -1.65 0.92 -13.29
N ILE A 61 -0.72 0.00 -13.46
CA ILE A 61 -0.99 -1.44 -13.58
C ILE A 61 -0.47 -2.14 -12.32
N TYR A 62 -1.31 -2.93 -11.68
CA TYR A 62 -0.94 -3.75 -10.53
C TYR A 62 -1.20 -5.22 -10.81
N PHE A 63 -0.21 -6.08 -10.54
CA PHE A 63 -0.34 -7.53 -10.60
C PHE A 63 -0.28 -8.11 -9.20
N HIS A 64 -1.31 -8.84 -8.81
CA HIS A 64 -1.34 -9.56 -7.54
C HIS A 64 -0.88 -11.00 -7.73
N LEU A 65 0.23 -11.35 -7.09
CA LEU A 65 0.80 -12.68 -7.08
C LEU A 65 0.77 -13.21 -5.64
N PRO A 66 -0.33 -13.87 -5.22
CA PRO A 66 -0.63 -14.12 -3.81
C PRO A 66 0.12 -15.32 -3.19
N PHE A 67 1.33 -15.62 -3.59
CA PHE A 67 2.05 -16.81 -3.15
C PHE A 67 3.29 -16.47 -2.34
N CYS A 68 3.49 -17.17 -1.21
CA CYS A 68 4.70 -17.09 -0.39
C CYS A 68 5.22 -18.48 -0.01
N PHE A 69 6.54 -18.61 0.19
CA PHE A 69 7.15 -19.84 0.68
C PHE A 69 6.88 -20.08 2.17
N SER A 70 6.78 -19.01 2.94
CA SER A 70 6.50 -19.02 4.38
C SER A 70 5.57 -17.89 4.75
N GLU A 71 4.86 -18.05 5.86
CA GLU A 71 4.02 -17.02 6.44
C GLU A 71 4.82 -16.24 7.49
N CYS A 72 4.90 -14.91 7.32
CA CYS A 72 5.48 -14.02 8.30
C CYS A 72 4.44 -13.71 9.40
N LEU A 73 4.88 -13.62 10.65
CA LEU A 73 3.98 -13.42 11.78
C LEU A 73 3.18 -12.10 11.71
N PHE A 74 3.77 -11.07 11.14
CA PHE A 74 3.15 -9.74 10.98
C PHE A 74 2.30 -9.60 9.70
N CYS A 75 2.22 -10.64 8.85
CA CYS A 75 1.59 -10.54 7.54
C CYS A 75 0.08 -10.31 7.64
N ASN A 76 -0.41 -9.29 6.93
CA ASN A 76 -1.83 -8.96 6.82
C ASN A 76 -2.44 -9.30 5.45
N SER A 77 -1.64 -9.79 4.50
CA SER A 77 -2.11 -10.18 3.16
C SER A 77 -2.55 -11.63 3.03
N PHE A 78 -2.30 -12.47 4.05
CA PHE A 78 -2.70 -13.89 4.10
C PHE A 78 -2.44 -14.62 2.78
N PRO A 79 -1.17 -14.75 2.37
CA PRO A 79 -0.81 -15.32 1.08
C PRO A 79 -1.11 -16.82 1.03
N LEU A 80 -1.24 -17.32 -0.19
CA LEU A 80 -1.28 -18.75 -0.44
C LEU A 80 0.14 -19.34 -0.34
N LYS A 81 0.25 -20.56 0.18
CA LYS A 81 1.52 -21.27 0.14
C LYS A 81 1.89 -21.59 -1.30
N VAL A 82 3.18 -21.46 -1.64
CA VAL A 82 3.69 -21.83 -2.96
C VAL A 82 3.36 -23.29 -3.27
N ASP A 83 2.64 -23.48 -4.37
CA ASP A 83 2.35 -24.75 -5.02
C ASP A 83 2.51 -24.53 -6.53
N LYS A 84 3.37 -25.31 -7.16
CA LYS A 84 3.75 -25.10 -8.57
C LYS A 84 2.59 -25.29 -9.55
N GLU A 85 1.71 -26.24 -9.29
CA GLU A 85 0.57 -26.50 -10.17
C GLU A 85 -0.45 -25.37 -10.07
N ILE A 86 -0.75 -24.92 -8.84
CA ILE A 86 -1.66 -23.79 -8.59
C ILE A 86 -1.06 -22.49 -9.15
N GLN A 87 0.25 -22.26 -9.00
CA GLN A 87 0.91 -21.08 -9.57
C GLN A 87 0.84 -21.06 -11.10
N GLN A 88 1.05 -22.20 -11.75
CA GLN A 88 0.98 -22.29 -13.21
C GLN A 88 -0.45 -22.11 -13.73
N ASP A 89 -1.45 -22.73 -13.08
CA ASP A 89 -2.85 -22.50 -13.41
C ASP A 89 -3.25 -21.02 -13.22
N TYR A 90 -2.80 -20.42 -12.13
CA TYR A 90 -3.02 -18.98 -11.85
C TYR A 90 -2.38 -18.09 -12.93
N LEU A 91 -1.14 -18.37 -13.32
CA LEU A 91 -0.43 -17.62 -14.36
C LEU A 91 -1.20 -17.66 -15.68
N LEU A 92 -1.67 -18.84 -16.10
CA LEU A 92 -2.45 -19.00 -17.33
C LEU A 92 -3.74 -18.17 -17.31
N HIS A 93 -4.42 -18.12 -16.17
CA HIS A 93 -5.62 -17.29 -16.01
C HIS A 93 -5.29 -15.81 -15.97
N LEU A 94 -4.21 -15.41 -15.32
CA LEU A 94 -3.75 -14.02 -15.29
C LEU A 94 -3.42 -13.50 -16.70
N LEU A 95 -2.74 -14.29 -17.53
CA LEU A 95 -2.46 -13.94 -18.92
C LEU A 95 -3.75 -13.79 -19.76
N LYS A 96 -4.71 -14.69 -19.55
CA LYS A 96 -6.04 -14.58 -20.20
C LYS A 96 -6.82 -13.36 -19.70
N GLU A 97 -6.67 -12.96 -18.44
CA GLU A 97 -7.30 -11.76 -17.91
C GLU A 97 -6.79 -10.50 -18.62
N ILE A 98 -5.48 -10.43 -18.89
CA ILE A 98 -4.90 -9.32 -19.69
C ILE A 98 -5.53 -9.28 -21.08
N ASP A 99 -5.70 -10.46 -21.73
CA ASP A 99 -6.37 -10.56 -23.04
C ASP A 99 -7.82 -10.06 -22.98
N LEU A 100 -8.55 -10.39 -21.92
CA LEU A 100 -9.92 -9.91 -21.75
C LEU A 100 -9.97 -8.38 -21.63
N PHE A 101 -9.11 -7.77 -20.79
CA PHE A 101 -9.04 -6.32 -20.69
C PHE A 101 -8.67 -5.67 -22.01
N SER A 102 -7.73 -6.21 -22.77
CA SER A 102 -7.41 -5.74 -24.14
C SER A 102 -8.62 -5.86 -25.07
N LYS A 103 -9.31 -7.00 -25.07
CA LYS A 103 -10.50 -7.23 -25.90
C LYS A 103 -11.62 -6.24 -25.62
N TYR A 104 -11.80 -5.84 -24.36
CA TYR A 104 -12.76 -4.79 -23.99
C TYR A 104 -12.29 -3.37 -24.31
N GLY A 105 -11.05 -3.18 -24.79
CA GLY A 105 -10.49 -1.88 -25.16
C GLY A 105 -10.09 -1.00 -23.98
N PHE A 106 -9.78 -1.57 -22.84
CA PHE A 106 -9.35 -0.81 -21.66
C PHE A 106 -8.00 -0.11 -21.84
N PHE A 107 -7.19 -0.58 -22.76
CA PHE A 107 -5.85 -0.06 -23.02
C PHE A 107 -5.79 0.88 -24.23
N ASP A 108 -6.90 1.04 -24.96
CA ASP A 108 -6.92 1.85 -26.17
C ASP A 108 -6.56 3.31 -25.86
N GLY A 109 -5.49 3.80 -26.49
CA GLY A 109 -4.99 5.15 -26.29
C GLY A 109 -4.38 5.44 -24.91
N LYS A 110 -4.11 4.41 -24.09
CA LYS A 110 -3.53 4.52 -22.77
C LYS A 110 -2.05 4.13 -22.76
N LYS A 111 -1.34 4.64 -21.75
CA LYS A 111 0.03 4.24 -21.43
C LYS A 111 0.13 3.76 -19.98
N ALA A 112 0.92 2.75 -19.75
CA ALA A 112 1.25 2.32 -18.39
C ALA A 112 2.34 3.24 -17.82
N LYS A 113 2.00 4.01 -16.78
CA LYS A 113 2.95 4.86 -16.05
C LYS A 113 3.85 4.04 -15.13
N CYS A 114 3.25 3.11 -14.42
CA CYS A 114 3.97 2.14 -13.60
C CYS A 114 3.30 0.77 -13.71
N ILE A 115 4.12 -0.27 -13.60
CA ILE A 115 3.70 -1.66 -13.46
C ILE A 115 4.26 -2.16 -12.13
N TYR A 116 3.40 -2.66 -11.26
CA TYR A 116 3.77 -3.11 -9.93
C TYR A 116 3.31 -4.55 -9.69
N PHE A 117 4.26 -5.41 -9.33
CA PHE A 117 4.01 -6.78 -8.92
C PHE A 117 4.07 -6.87 -7.41
N GLY A 118 2.95 -7.20 -6.77
CA GLY A 118 2.83 -7.28 -5.32
C GLY A 118 1.96 -8.46 -4.87
N GLY A 119 1.58 -8.43 -3.60
CA GLY A 119 0.64 -9.37 -3.00
C GLY A 119 1.23 -10.30 -1.96
N GLY A 120 1.74 -11.45 -2.37
CA GLY A 120 2.53 -12.35 -1.54
C GLY A 120 4.02 -12.05 -1.71
N THR A 121 4.69 -12.88 -2.47
CA THR A 121 6.09 -12.69 -2.90
C THR A 121 6.16 -12.94 -4.41
N PRO A 122 6.03 -11.92 -5.27
CA PRO A 122 6.06 -12.09 -6.72
C PRO A 122 7.30 -12.85 -7.22
N THR A 123 8.44 -12.63 -6.60
CA THR A 123 9.67 -13.35 -6.90
C THR A 123 9.69 -14.80 -6.43
N SER A 124 8.58 -15.33 -5.88
CA SER A 124 8.37 -16.78 -5.73
C SER A 124 8.12 -17.48 -7.08
N PHE A 125 7.70 -16.73 -8.10
CA PHE A 125 7.60 -17.23 -9.47
C PHE A 125 8.98 -17.28 -10.14
N PRO A 126 9.22 -18.26 -11.06
CA PRO A 126 10.38 -18.24 -11.92
C PRO A 126 10.49 -16.96 -12.74
N ASN A 127 11.71 -16.52 -13.11
CA ASN A 127 11.90 -15.37 -13.99
C ASN A 127 11.22 -15.52 -15.34
N SER A 128 11.13 -16.75 -15.87
CA SER A 128 10.39 -17.06 -17.09
C SER A 128 8.91 -16.67 -17.00
N ASP A 129 8.29 -16.90 -15.86
CA ASP A 129 6.87 -16.66 -15.65
C ASP A 129 6.60 -15.17 -15.47
N LEU A 130 7.44 -14.46 -14.71
CA LEU A 130 7.39 -12.99 -14.62
C LEU A 130 7.60 -12.34 -16.00
N LYS A 131 8.52 -12.90 -16.81
CA LYS A 131 8.74 -12.46 -18.19
C LYS A 131 7.49 -12.60 -19.05
N LEU A 132 6.78 -13.73 -18.95
CA LEU A 132 5.53 -13.93 -19.70
C LEU A 132 4.48 -12.85 -19.37
N ILE A 133 4.33 -12.48 -18.09
CA ILE A 133 3.41 -11.41 -17.69
C ILE A 133 3.87 -10.05 -18.25
N ILE A 134 5.17 -9.74 -18.11
CA ILE A 134 5.76 -8.48 -18.61
C ILE A 134 5.62 -8.36 -20.11
N ASP A 135 5.96 -9.41 -20.85
CA ASP A 135 5.83 -9.41 -22.32
C ASP A 135 4.37 -9.28 -22.75
N LYS A 136 3.46 -9.97 -22.06
CA LYS A 136 2.03 -9.91 -22.32
C LYS A 136 1.48 -8.52 -22.13
N ILE A 137 1.77 -7.86 -21.01
CA ILE A 137 1.27 -6.49 -20.76
C ILE A 137 1.90 -5.48 -21.71
N LYS A 138 3.20 -5.60 -22.02
CA LYS A 138 3.89 -4.74 -23.00
C LYS A 138 3.33 -4.88 -24.42
N SER A 139 2.80 -6.05 -24.77
CA SER A 139 2.12 -6.25 -26.06
C SER A 139 0.68 -5.72 -26.08
N SER A 140 0.13 -5.40 -24.92
CA SER A 140 -1.28 -4.98 -24.75
C SER A 140 -1.45 -3.49 -24.52
N ILE A 141 -0.45 -2.80 -23.94
CA ILE A 141 -0.49 -1.37 -23.64
C ILE A 141 0.90 -0.75 -23.86
N ASP A 142 0.93 0.44 -24.40
CA ASP A 142 2.17 1.22 -24.51
C ASP A 142 2.70 1.61 -23.12
N LEU A 143 4.02 1.69 -23.00
CA LEU A 143 4.64 2.18 -21.79
C LEU A 143 4.90 3.68 -21.88
N SER A 144 4.70 4.41 -20.79
CA SER A 144 5.15 5.79 -20.66
C SER A 144 6.67 5.86 -20.69
N GLU A 145 7.20 7.02 -21.10
CA GLU A 145 8.61 7.30 -20.92
C GLU A 145 8.98 7.15 -19.44
N ASN A 146 10.05 6.41 -19.15
CA ASN A 146 10.46 6.08 -17.78
C ASN A 146 9.42 5.29 -16.96
N CYS A 147 8.65 4.42 -17.60
CA CYS A 147 7.74 3.53 -16.90
C CYS A 147 8.48 2.72 -15.82
N ASN A 148 8.01 2.83 -14.59
CA ASN A 148 8.59 2.08 -13.48
C ASN A 148 7.96 0.69 -13.41
N ILE A 149 8.79 -0.36 -13.55
CA ILE A 149 8.38 -1.77 -13.43
C ILE A 149 8.99 -2.34 -12.16
N THR A 150 8.19 -2.43 -11.12
CA THR A 150 8.60 -2.85 -9.77
C THR A 150 8.10 -4.25 -9.44
N SER A 151 8.92 -5.04 -8.76
CA SER A 151 8.49 -6.28 -8.11
C SER A 151 8.84 -6.27 -6.63
N GLU A 152 7.89 -6.67 -5.79
CA GLU A 152 8.16 -7.04 -4.40
C GLU A 152 8.97 -8.34 -4.37
N ALA A 153 9.87 -8.44 -3.39
CA ALA A 153 10.74 -9.57 -3.21
C ALA A 153 10.98 -9.89 -1.74
N HIS A 154 11.09 -11.17 -1.46
CA HIS A 154 11.64 -11.65 -0.19
C HIS A 154 13.14 -11.92 -0.38
N PRO A 155 14.03 -11.57 0.58
CA PRO A 155 15.47 -11.76 0.44
C PRO A 155 15.87 -13.17 0.01
N LEU A 156 15.19 -14.20 0.52
CA LEU A 156 15.46 -15.60 0.15
C LEU A 156 15.19 -15.92 -1.33
N THR A 157 14.35 -15.14 -2.00
CA THR A 157 14.06 -15.34 -3.43
C THR A 157 15.07 -14.65 -4.34
N LEU A 158 15.97 -13.85 -3.78
CA LEU A 158 17.04 -13.14 -4.45
C LEU A 158 18.43 -13.75 -4.12
N SER A 159 18.48 -15.07 -3.99
CA SER A 159 19.59 -15.82 -3.43
C SER A 159 20.86 -15.88 -4.32
N SER A 160 20.80 -15.41 -5.56
CA SER A 160 21.96 -15.42 -6.47
C SER A 160 22.02 -14.17 -7.34
N GLU A 161 23.24 -13.78 -7.70
CA GLU A 161 23.50 -12.67 -8.62
C GLU A 161 22.77 -12.89 -9.97
N LYS A 162 22.83 -14.12 -10.49
CA LYS A 162 22.14 -14.46 -11.75
C LYS A 162 20.63 -14.24 -11.68
N ARG A 163 20.01 -14.52 -10.54
CA ARG A 163 18.58 -14.27 -10.32
C ARG A 163 18.25 -12.79 -10.46
N ILE A 164 19.07 -11.92 -9.86
CA ILE A 164 18.88 -10.46 -9.88
C ILE A 164 19.17 -9.91 -11.28
N GLU A 165 20.25 -10.36 -11.93
CA GLU A 165 20.55 -10.00 -13.31
C GLU A 165 19.38 -10.31 -14.25
N ASP A 166 18.85 -11.54 -14.15
CA ASP A 166 17.72 -11.96 -15.00
C ASP A 166 16.47 -11.11 -14.77
N LEU A 167 16.20 -10.66 -13.53
CA LEU A 167 15.09 -9.74 -13.24
C LEU A 167 15.28 -8.40 -13.98
N ALA A 168 16.49 -7.86 -14.02
CA ALA A 168 16.78 -6.66 -14.81
C ALA A 168 16.60 -6.92 -16.33
N VAL A 169 17.11 -8.05 -16.83
CA VAL A 169 17.02 -8.43 -18.24
C VAL A 169 15.57 -8.59 -18.73
N ILE A 170 14.69 -9.13 -17.91
CA ILE A 170 13.26 -9.25 -18.28
C ILE A 170 12.51 -7.92 -18.24
N GLY A 171 13.16 -6.86 -17.76
CA GLY A 171 12.64 -5.50 -17.84
C GLY A 171 12.15 -4.88 -16.55
N LEU A 172 12.40 -5.51 -15.38
CA LEU A 172 12.26 -4.78 -14.13
C LEU A 172 13.33 -3.68 -14.04
N ASN A 173 12.96 -2.56 -13.47
CA ASN A 173 13.90 -1.47 -13.18
C ASN A 173 13.89 -1.05 -11.70
N ARG A 174 13.05 -1.70 -10.87
CA ARG A 174 13.00 -1.52 -9.43
C ARG A 174 12.61 -2.80 -8.71
N ILE A 175 13.18 -3.03 -7.53
CA ILE A 175 12.82 -4.13 -6.61
C ILE A 175 12.48 -3.53 -5.25
N SER A 176 11.36 -3.97 -4.64
CA SER A 176 11.01 -3.68 -3.25
C SER A 176 11.32 -4.90 -2.38
N ILE A 177 12.21 -4.73 -1.42
CA ILE A 177 12.72 -5.84 -0.61
C ILE A 177 12.11 -5.76 0.79
N GLY A 178 11.32 -6.74 1.15
CA GLY A 178 10.84 -6.89 2.53
C GLY A 178 11.99 -7.29 3.46
N CYS A 179 12.64 -6.33 4.08
CA CYS A 179 13.69 -6.55 5.09
C CYS A 179 13.10 -6.62 6.50
N GLN A 180 12.27 -5.65 6.84
CA GLN A 180 11.53 -5.43 8.09
C GLN A 180 12.40 -4.92 9.25
N THR A 181 13.52 -5.53 9.53
CA THR A 181 14.58 -5.13 10.46
C THR A 181 15.86 -5.86 10.08
N PHE A 182 17.00 -5.34 10.49
CA PHE A 182 18.29 -6.02 10.37
C PHE A 182 18.66 -6.83 11.62
N ASP A 183 17.84 -6.76 12.68
CA ASP A 183 18.07 -7.50 13.93
C ASP A 183 17.63 -8.97 13.78
N PRO A 184 18.56 -9.94 13.83
CA PRO A 184 18.24 -11.35 13.62
C PRO A 184 17.34 -11.94 14.73
N ASP A 185 17.45 -11.46 15.97
CA ASP A 185 16.64 -11.95 17.07
C ASP A 185 15.17 -11.55 16.92
N ILE A 186 14.94 -10.32 16.45
CA ILE A 186 13.59 -9.83 16.13
C ILE A 186 13.01 -10.57 14.91
N LEU A 187 13.84 -10.83 13.88
CA LEU A 187 13.39 -11.59 12.69
C LEU A 187 12.94 -13.01 13.03
N VAL A 188 13.59 -13.67 14.00
CA VAL A 188 13.16 -15.00 14.47
C VAL A 188 11.75 -14.96 15.05
N HIS A 189 11.41 -13.94 15.84
CA HIS A 189 10.04 -13.75 16.34
C HIS A 189 9.03 -13.55 15.21
N CYS A 190 9.47 -13.02 14.08
CA CYS A 190 8.63 -12.75 12.90
C CYS A 190 8.58 -13.92 11.89
N ASN A 191 9.16 -15.08 12.21
CA ASN A 191 9.31 -16.23 11.32
C ASN A 191 10.11 -15.87 10.05
N ARG A 192 11.21 -15.12 10.20
CA ARG A 192 12.14 -14.71 9.14
C ARG A 192 13.59 -15.04 9.52
N SER A 193 14.45 -15.10 8.49
CA SER A 193 15.85 -15.51 8.67
C SER A 193 16.85 -14.76 7.78
N ASN A 194 16.47 -13.61 7.20
CA ASN A 194 17.41 -12.81 6.42
C ASN A 194 18.47 -12.16 7.33
N THR A 195 19.65 -11.92 6.78
CA THR A 195 20.75 -11.28 7.49
C THR A 195 21.10 -9.91 6.89
N PRO A 196 21.73 -8.99 7.65
CA PRO A 196 22.20 -7.71 7.13
C PRO A 196 23.12 -7.88 5.90
N ASP A 197 24.10 -8.79 5.97
CA ASP A 197 25.03 -9.06 4.87
C ASP A 197 24.32 -9.51 3.59
N GLN A 198 23.29 -10.36 3.74
CA GLN A 198 22.47 -10.80 2.61
C GLN A 198 21.77 -9.62 1.95
N ILE A 199 21.17 -8.72 2.72
CA ILE A 199 20.49 -7.53 2.19
C ILE A 199 21.49 -6.60 1.51
N GLN A 200 22.63 -6.31 2.13
CA GLN A 200 23.69 -5.48 1.54
C GLN A 200 24.17 -6.06 0.22
N GLN A 201 24.39 -7.38 0.15
CA GLN A 201 24.81 -8.05 -1.08
C GLN A 201 23.75 -7.96 -2.18
N ILE A 202 22.46 -8.13 -1.83
CA ILE A 202 21.35 -7.99 -2.77
C ILE A 202 21.30 -6.56 -3.32
N VAL A 203 21.42 -5.54 -2.46
CA VAL A 203 21.38 -4.14 -2.88
C VAL A 203 22.55 -3.81 -3.80
N LYS A 204 23.79 -4.18 -3.43
CA LYS A 204 24.97 -3.98 -4.30
C LYS A 204 24.82 -4.65 -5.65
N THR A 205 24.31 -5.88 -5.66
CA THR A 205 24.07 -6.62 -6.90
C THR A 205 23.01 -5.95 -7.76
N ALA A 206 21.88 -5.56 -7.17
CA ALA A 206 20.81 -4.89 -7.89
C ALA A 206 21.26 -3.56 -8.51
N GLN A 207 22.00 -2.75 -7.74
CA GLN A 207 22.59 -1.50 -8.23
C GLN A 207 23.57 -1.73 -9.39
N LYS A 208 24.36 -2.80 -9.35
CA LYS A 208 25.27 -3.20 -10.44
C LYS A 208 24.51 -3.42 -11.76
N TYR A 209 23.31 -3.93 -11.70
CA TYR A 209 22.44 -4.18 -12.87
C TYR A 209 21.44 -3.05 -13.15
N GLY A 210 21.62 -1.87 -12.52
CA GLY A 210 20.79 -0.69 -12.77
C GLY A 210 19.40 -0.74 -12.17
N LEU A 211 19.14 -1.66 -11.23
CA LEU A 211 17.86 -1.75 -10.53
C LEU A 211 17.81 -0.75 -9.38
N ALA A 212 16.77 0.04 -9.31
CA ALA A 212 16.47 0.84 -8.14
C ALA A 212 15.96 -0.05 -7.00
N ILE A 213 16.29 0.31 -5.76
CA ILE A 213 15.95 -0.49 -4.59
C ILE A 213 15.07 0.31 -3.63
N ASN A 214 13.97 -0.32 -3.25
CA ASN A 214 13.22 0.02 -2.06
C ASN A 214 13.49 -1.03 -0.97
N ILE A 215 13.59 -0.60 0.28
CA ILE A 215 13.65 -1.48 1.44
C ILE A 215 12.44 -1.22 2.33
N ASP A 216 11.63 -2.27 2.55
CA ASP A 216 10.51 -2.21 3.47
C ASP A 216 11.01 -2.53 4.88
N MET A 217 10.86 -1.59 5.79
CA MET A 217 11.19 -1.69 7.20
C MET A 217 9.94 -1.59 8.06
N MET A 218 10.01 -2.10 9.28
CA MET A 218 8.88 -2.01 10.22
C MET A 218 9.32 -1.42 11.56
N THR A 219 8.41 -0.69 12.17
CA THR A 219 8.51 -0.24 13.58
C THR A 219 7.45 -0.91 14.43
N GLY A 220 7.81 -1.28 15.65
CA GLY A 220 6.90 -1.93 16.60
C GLY A 220 6.80 -3.44 16.44
N LEU A 221 7.77 -4.10 15.79
CA LEU A 221 7.84 -5.56 15.74
C LEU A 221 8.02 -6.17 17.14
N PRO A 222 7.58 -7.42 17.38
CA PRO A 222 7.73 -8.08 18.67
C PRO A 222 9.17 -8.07 19.18
N GLY A 223 9.39 -7.43 20.34
CA GLY A 223 10.71 -7.30 20.98
C GLY A 223 11.61 -6.21 20.43
N GLN A 224 11.14 -5.41 19.45
CA GLN A 224 11.90 -4.28 18.91
C GLN A 224 12.10 -3.19 19.97
N THR A 225 13.27 -2.56 19.96
CA THR A 225 13.65 -1.50 20.90
C THR A 225 14.13 -0.25 20.12
N ILE A 226 14.18 0.90 20.79
CA ILE A 226 14.79 2.11 20.22
C ILE A 226 16.23 1.84 19.75
N ALA A 227 16.98 1.04 20.52
CA ALA A 227 18.37 0.71 20.17
C ALA A 227 18.46 -0.18 18.91
N SER A 228 17.54 -1.14 18.73
CA SER A 228 17.53 -1.99 17.52
C SER A 228 17.11 -1.18 16.30
N VAL A 229 16.10 -0.28 16.40
CA VAL A 229 15.72 0.62 15.29
C VAL A 229 16.86 1.57 14.93
N ARG A 230 17.62 2.08 15.90
CA ARG A 230 18.79 2.93 15.62
C ARG A 230 19.85 2.16 14.81
N LYS A 231 20.12 0.90 15.15
CA LYS A 231 21.04 0.06 14.35
C LYS A 231 20.52 -0.19 12.94
N ASP A 232 19.21 -0.40 12.80
CA ASP A 232 18.59 -0.52 11.47
C ASP A 232 18.83 0.73 10.63
N LEU A 233 18.72 1.93 11.22
CA LEU A 233 18.95 3.20 10.54
C LEU A 233 20.43 3.41 10.17
N GLU A 234 21.36 3.04 11.04
CA GLU A 234 22.81 3.08 10.76
C GLU A 234 23.15 2.20 9.55
N ILE A 235 22.59 0.99 9.46
CA ILE A 235 22.78 0.09 8.31
C ILE A 235 22.15 0.69 7.04
N LEU A 236 20.95 1.27 7.13
CA LEU A 236 20.32 1.93 5.98
C LEU A 236 21.13 3.13 5.47
N GLU A 237 21.76 3.88 6.37
CA GLU A 237 22.66 4.97 6.01
C GLU A 237 23.86 4.48 5.21
N GLU A 238 24.42 3.31 5.54
CA GLU A 238 25.50 2.68 4.77
C GLU A 238 25.05 2.15 3.42
N ILE A 239 23.86 1.50 3.37
CA ILE A 239 23.32 0.86 2.16
C ILE A 239 22.85 1.91 1.14
N ARG A 240 22.25 3.00 1.60
CA ARG A 240 21.68 4.07 0.76
C ARG A 240 20.75 3.55 -0.35
N PRO A 241 19.65 2.88 -0.02
CA PRO A 241 18.66 2.49 -1.03
C PRO A 241 18.00 3.73 -1.66
N ASN A 242 17.37 3.58 -2.82
CA ASN A 242 16.65 4.68 -3.49
C ASN A 242 15.40 5.11 -2.73
N SER A 243 14.78 4.19 -2.00
CA SER A 243 13.65 4.49 -1.12
C SER A 243 13.58 3.52 0.04
N VAL A 244 12.90 3.96 1.11
CA VAL A 244 12.58 3.14 2.27
C VAL A 244 11.11 3.35 2.62
N GLU A 245 10.38 2.28 2.81
CA GLU A 245 9.04 2.33 3.39
C GLU A 245 9.10 1.86 4.84
N TYR A 246 8.68 2.71 5.78
CA TYR A 246 8.54 2.35 7.18
C TYR A 246 7.09 2.07 7.52
N ILE A 247 6.80 0.80 7.83
CA ILE A 247 5.46 0.32 8.13
C ILE A 247 5.34 0.13 9.64
N ARG A 248 4.36 0.78 10.25
CA ARG A 248 4.03 0.51 11.64
C ARG A 248 3.42 -0.89 11.76
N HIS A 249 3.98 -1.72 12.64
CA HIS A 249 3.43 -3.04 12.90
C HIS A 249 2.03 -2.93 13.49
N GLU A 250 1.09 -3.59 12.84
CA GLU A 250 -0.29 -3.73 13.30
C GLU A 250 -0.54 -5.14 13.79
N ILE A 251 -1.20 -5.27 14.95
CA ILE A 251 -1.55 -6.57 15.52
C ILE A 251 -2.82 -7.07 14.82
N VAL A 252 -2.66 -7.54 13.57
CA VAL A 252 -3.77 -8.08 12.75
C VAL A 252 -3.73 -9.59 12.60
N ASN A 253 -2.54 -10.19 12.68
CA ASN A 253 -2.38 -11.64 12.57
C ASN A 253 -2.66 -12.32 13.92
N PRO A 254 -3.56 -13.34 13.99
CA PRO A 254 -3.86 -14.07 15.21
C PRO A 254 -2.63 -14.69 15.88
N LEU A 255 -1.62 -15.06 15.09
CA LEU A 255 -0.37 -15.64 15.60
C LEU A 255 0.42 -14.64 16.47
N VAL A 256 0.36 -13.34 16.14
CA VAL A 256 0.98 -12.29 16.98
C VAL A 256 0.24 -12.17 18.30
N VAL A 257 -1.10 -12.22 18.28
CA VAL A 257 -1.90 -12.19 19.52
C VAL A 257 -1.54 -13.37 20.43
N GLU A 258 -1.37 -14.55 19.86
CA GLU A 258 -0.97 -15.75 20.63
C GLU A 258 0.47 -15.64 21.16
N LEU A 259 1.39 -15.10 20.37
CA LEU A 259 2.75 -14.80 20.82
C LEU A 259 2.73 -13.87 22.04
N TYR A 260 1.97 -12.79 22.00
CA TYR A 260 1.92 -11.80 23.08
C TYR A 260 1.25 -12.32 24.36
N LYS A 261 0.36 -13.32 24.27
CA LYS A 261 -0.16 -14.01 25.48
C LYS A 261 0.92 -14.79 26.22
N THR A 262 1.86 -15.39 25.49
CA THR A 262 2.95 -16.20 26.06
C THR A 262 4.21 -15.40 26.34
N ARG A 263 4.42 -14.32 25.60
CA ARG A 263 5.59 -13.43 25.66
C ARG A 263 5.16 -11.95 25.69
N PRO A 264 4.50 -11.51 26.78
CA PRO A 264 4.08 -10.11 26.92
C PRO A 264 5.25 -9.13 26.97
N ASP A 265 6.45 -9.62 27.31
CA ASP A 265 7.71 -8.87 27.29
C ASP A 265 8.13 -8.39 25.89
N LEU A 266 7.55 -8.97 24.84
CA LEU A 266 7.80 -8.58 23.43
C LEU A 266 6.89 -7.46 22.93
N ILE A 267 5.90 -7.04 23.72
CA ILE A 267 4.99 -5.96 23.33
C ILE A 267 5.77 -4.63 23.33
N VAL A 268 5.69 -3.92 22.20
CA VAL A 268 6.22 -2.56 22.10
C VAL A 268 5.12 -1.59 22.55
N GLU A 269 5.38 -0.88 23.64
CA GLU A 269 4.45 0.11 24.19
C GLU A 269 4.27 1.29 23.24
N ASP A 270 3.09 1.88 23.26
CA ASP A 270 2.71 2.98 22.35
C ASP A 270 3.71 4.14 22.36
N ASP A 271 4.17 4.58 23.55
CA ASP A 271 5.12 5.68 23.65
C ASP A 271 6.49 5.34 23.01
N THR A 272 6.94 4.09 23.17
CA THR A 272 8.16 3.59 22.53
C THR A 272 7.97 3.52 21.00
N LEU A 273 6.82 3.05 20.53
CA LEU A 273 6.50 3.00 19.11
C LEU A 273 6.53 4.40 18.48
N PHE A 274 5.99 5.41 19.17
CA PHE A 274 6.06 6.79 18.69
C PHE A 274 7.49 7.30 18.58
N GLU A 275 8.31 7.04 19.60
CA GLU A 275 9.72 7.42 19.56
C GLU A 275 10.45 6.75 18.38
N MET A 276 10.16 5.47 18.10
CA MET A 276 10.70 4.78 16.93
C MET A 276 10.31 5.48 15.62
N VAL A 277 9.02 5.77 15.43
CA VAL A 277 8.53 6.43 14.21
C VAL A 277 9.13 7.83 14.07
N TYR A 278 9.19 8.61 15.15
CA TYR A 278 9.82 9.93 15.16
C TYR A 278 11.29 9.85 14.72
N MET A 279 12.05 8.95 15.34
CA MET A 279 13.46 8.79 15.05
C MET A 279 13.70 8.35 13.60
N THR A 280 12.89 7.43 13.06
CA THR A 280 13.05 6.98 11.68
C THR A 280 12.81 8.10 10.68
N GLN A 281 11.76 8.89 10.84
CA GLN A 281 11.46 9.99 9.93
C GLN A 281 12.52 11.10 10.01
N GLU A 282 12.93 11.47 11.20
CA GLU A 282 13.98 12.48 11.38
C GLU A 282 15.31 12.05 10.76
N TRP A 283 15.68 10.75 10.93
CA TRP A 283 16.89 10.20 10.33
C TRP A 283 16.83 10.23 8.80
N MET A 284 15.73 9.78 8.22
CA MET A 284 15.55 9.75 6.77
C MET A 284 15.55 11.15 6.15
N GLU A 285 14.91 12.14 6.80
CA GLU A 285 14.98 13.54 6.37
C GLU A 285 16.42 14.09 6.40
N ASN A 286 17.17 13.81 7.47
CA ASN A 286 18.56 14.22 7.60
C ASN A 286 19.47 13.59 6.53
N LEU A 287 19.13 12.39 6.06
CA LEU A 287 19.77 11.73 4.93
C LEU A 287 19.36 12.33 3.56
N GLY A 288 18.42 13.25 3.52
CA GLY A 288 17.96 13.94 2.31
C GLY A 288 16.85 13.23 1.54
N TYR A 289 16.18 12.23 2.15
CA TYR A 289 14.99 11.62 1.55
C TYR A 289 13.79 12.55 1.67
N GLU A 290 12.95 12.58 0.64
CA GLU A 290 11.66 13.25 0.67
C GLU A 290 10.59 12.29 1.18
N GLN A 291 9.77 12.77 2.12
CA GLN A 291 8.73 11.95 2.74
C GLN A 291 7.37 12.16 2.08
N ASN A 292 6.75 11.07 1.64
CA ASN A 292 5.37 11.04 1.17
C ASN A 292 4.61 9.96 1.96
N GLY A 293 3.85 10.37 2.97
CA GLY A 293 3.27 9.46 3.95
C GLY A 293 4.35 8.72 4.74
N ARG A 294 4.30 7.41 4.74
CA ARG A 294 5.31 6.53 5.36
C ARG A 294 6.49 6.21 4.45
N PHE A 295 6.50 6.75 3.25
CA PHE A 295 7.45 6.48 2.20
C PHE A 295 8.52 7.56 2.15
N SER A 296 9.80 7.19 2.24
CA SER A 296 10.95 8.07 2.09
C SER A 296 11.65 7.76 0.77
N ASP A 297 11.72 8.74 -0.13
CA ASP A 297 12.12 8.56 -1.53
C ASP A 297 13.17 9.61 -1.94
N ASP A 298 14.14 9.23 -2.76
CA ASP A 298 15.16 10.15 -3.27
C ASP A 298 14.71 10.93 -4.53
N LYS A 299 13.63 10.50 -5.23
CA LYS A 299 13.23 11.05 -6.55
C LYS A 299 11.73 11.15 -6.81
N GLN A 300 10.87 11.02 -5.85
CA GLN A 300 9.40 11.09 -6.05
C GLN A 300 8.88 10.20 -7.20
N TRP A 301 9.39 9.00 -7.33
CA TRP A 301 9.04 8.11 -8.42
C TRP A 301 8.48 6.78 -7.92
N GLY A 302 7.70 6.13 -8.76
CA GLY A 302 7.13 4.84 -8.51
C GLY A 302 5.63 4.86 -8.30
N TYR A 303 5.09 3.66 -8.18
CA TYR A 303 3.67 3.38 -8.14
C TYR A 303 2.93 4.17 -7.04
N ARG A 304 3.49 4.23 -5.83
CA ARG A 304 2.89 4.89 -4.68
C ARG A 304 2.68 6.38 -4.89
N TYR A 305 3.68 7.08 -5.40
CA TYR A 305 3.61 8.51 -5.64
C TYR A 305 2.49 8.89 -6.62
N HIS A 306 2.38 8.14 -7.74
CA HIS A 306 1.32 8.38 -8.73
C HIS A 306 -0.06 7.99 -8.20
N TRP A 307 -0.13 6.97 -7.35
CA TRP A 307 -1.34 6.62 -6.65
C TRP A 307 -1.84 7.75 -5.72
N LEU A 308 -0.95 8.37 -4.96
CA LEU A 308 -1.30 9.50 -4.10
C LEU A 308 -1.78 10.72 -4.91
N LYS A 309 -1.44 10.81 -6.19
CA LYS A 309 -1.97 11.78 -7.17
C LYS A 309 -3.23 11.31 -7.88
N GLU A 310 -3.91 10.31 -7.35
CA GLU A 310 -5.18 9.76 -7.84
C GLU A 310 -5.14 9.20 -9.26
N MET A 311 -3.96 8.81 -9.76
CA MET A 311 -3.87 8.11 -11.05
C MET A 311 -4.65 6.80 -10.98
N PRO A 312 -5.51 6.47 -11.97
CA PRO A 312 -6.27 5.24 -11.99
C PRO A 312 -5.40 4.00 -11.92
N ILE A 313 -5.89 2.99 -11.19
CA ILE A 313 -5.23 1.68 -11.06
C ILE A 313 -6.12 0.62 -11.70
N ILE A 314 -5.56 -0.10 -12.66
CA ILE A 314 -6.10 -1.36 -13.16
C ILE A 314 -5.29 -2.50 -12.55
N ALA A 315 -5.92 -3.26 -11.66
CA ALA A 315 -5.27 -4.35 -10.94
C ALA A 315 -5.68 -5.70 -11.54
N PHE A 316 -4.71 -6.60 -11.72
CA PHE A 316 -4.86 -7.95 -12.27
C PHE A 316 -4.63 -9.00 -11.19
N GLY A 317 -5.37 -10.08 -11.26
CA GLY A 317 -5.31 -11.20 -10.33
C GLY A 317 -6.48 -11.24 -9.35
N SER A 318 -6.65 -12.38 -8.67
CA SER A 318 -7.66 -12.55 -7.62
C SER A 318 -7.41 -11.62 -6.44
N ARG A 319 -8.45 -11.31 -5.64
CA ARG A 319 -8.38 -10.47 -4.42
C ARG A 319 -7.88 -9.05 -4.65
N THR A 320 -7.94 -8.54 -5.88
CA THR A 320 -7.47 -7.19 -6.22
C THR A 320 -8.57 -6.17 -6.18
N ARG A 321 -8.18 -4.95 -5.90
CA ARG A 321 -8.99 -3.75 -5.98
C ARG A 321 -8.43 -2.81 -7.02
N SER A 322 -9.31 -2.28 -7.84
CA SER A 322 -9.00 -1.28 -8.85
C SER A 322 -9.74 0.02 -8.55
N TYR A 323 -9.13 1.12 -8.94
CA TYR A 323 -9.69 2.45 -8.77
C TYR A 323 -9.64 3.23 -10.06
N THR A 324 -10.75 3.84 -10.39
CA THR A 324 -10.81 4.96 -11.33
C THR A 324 -11.16 6.22 -10.56
N LYS A 325 -11.26 7.37 -11.22
CA LYS A 325 -11.70 8.60 -10.53
C LYS A 325 -13.11 8.51 -9.95
N THR A 326 -13.96 7.64 -10.52
CA THR A 326 -15.39 7.59 -10.18
C THR A 326 -15.88 6.21 -9.73
N ILE A 327 -15.07 5.18 -9.84
CA ILE A 327 -15.47 3.79 -9.53
C ILE A 327 -14.33 3.09 -8.78
N CYS A 328 -14.70 2.40 -7.71
CA CYS A 328 -13.88 1.40 -7.07
C CYS A 328 -14.49 0.02 -7.35
N TYR A 329 -13.69 -0.99 -7.72
CA TYR A 329 -14.20 -2.34 -7.94
C TYR A 329 -13.22 -3.41 -7.48
N ASP A 330 -13.80 -4.52 -7.01
CA ASP A 330 -13.04 -5.68 -6.52
C ASP A 330 -13.24 -6.87 -7.43
N LYS A 331 -12.17 -7.60 -7.63
CA LYS A 331 -12.22 -8.92 -8.25
C LYS A 331 -12.56 -10.00 -7.23
N HIS A 332 -13.00 -11.14 -7.72
CA HIS A 332 -13.30 -12.28 -6.85
C HIS A 332 -12.08 -12.69 -6.02
N GLU A 333 -12.29 -12.85 -4.72
CA GLU A 333 -11.25 -13.26 -3.78
C GLU A 333 -10.93 -14.75 -3.90
N ASP A 334 -11.97 -15.56 -4.08
CA ASP A 334 -11.83 -16.99 -4.25
C ASP A 334 -11.21 -17.35 -5.60
N LEU A 335 -10.08 -18.05 -5.55
CA LEU A 335 -9.28 -18.40 -6.73
C LEU A 335 -10.07 -19.27 -7.72
N SER A 336 -10.90 -20.19 -7.24
CA SER A 336 -11.70 -21.06 -8.10
C SER A 336 -12.75 -20.29 -8.89
N THR A 337 -13.38 -19.31 -8.24
CA THR A 337 -14.35 -18.42 -8.88
C THR A 337 -13.66 -17.49 -9.87
N TYR A 338 -12.53 -16.90 -9.50
CA TYR A 338 -11.71 -16.07 -10.39
C TYR A 338 -11.33 -16.85 -11.67
N ASN A 339 -10.74 -18.04 -11.54
CA ASN A 339 -10.35 -18.87 -12.67
C ASN A 339 -11.55 -19.28 -13.55
N ARG A 340 -12.68 -19.62 -12.91
CA ARG A 340 -13.91 -19.99 -13.63
C ARG A 340 -14.49 -18.85 -14.45
N MET A 341 -14.48 -17.60 -13.95
CA MET A 341 -14.95 -16.43 -14.70
C MET A 341 -14.10 -16.22 -15.94
N ILE A 342 -12.78 -16.20 -15.77
CA ILE A 342 -11.83 -16.02 -16.89
C ILE A 342 -11.95 -17.13 -17.92
N SER A 343 -12.08 -18.39 -17.48
CA SER A 343 -12.26 -19.55 -18.40
C SER A 343 -13.53 -19.43 -19.25
N LYS A 344 -14.55 -18.71 -18.76
CA LYS A 344 -15.78 -18.39 -19.50
C LYS A 344 -15.67 -17.15 -20.37
N GLY A 345 -14.52 -16.48 -20.39
CA GLY A 345 -14.32 -15.22 -21.12
C GLY A 345 -15.01 -14.00 -20.46
N ILE A 346 -15.25 -14.05 -19.16
CA ILE A 346 -15.94 -13.01 -18.37
C ILE A 346 -14.90 -12.35 -17.46
N LEU A 347 -14.88 -11.02 -17.39
CA LEU A 347 -14.03 -10.28 -16.46
C LEU A 347 -14.34 -10.71 -15.01
N PRO A 348 -13.34 -11.00 -14.18
CA PRO A 348 -13.54 -11.59 -12.86
C PRO A 348 -13.93 -10.55 -11.80
N ILE A 349 -14.76 -9.58 -12.15
CA ILE A 349 -15.21 -8.50 -11.27
C ILE A 349 -16.41 -9.00 -10.45
N GLY A 350 -16.28 -8.97 -9.13
CA GLY A 350 -17.32 -9.48 -8.22
C GLY A 350 -18.22 -8.40 -7.65
N ARG A 351 -17.66 -7.20 -7.43
CA ARG A 351 -18.38 -6.10 -6.80
C ARG A 351 -17.79 -4.74 -7.16
N TYR A 352 -18.58 -3.68 -7.06
CA TYR A 352 -18.14 -2.32 -7.37
C TYR A 352 -18.88 -1.28 -6.55
N ILE A 353 -18.32 -0.06 -6.48
CA ILE A 353 -18.94 1.13 -5.91
C ILE A 353 -18.73 2.27 -6.87
N PRO A 354 -19.79 2.95 -7.34
CA PRO A 354 -19.67 4.27 -7.91
C PRO A 354 -19.41 5.28 -6.79
N LEU A 355 -18.34 6.05 -6.91
CA LEU A 355 -17.97 7.06 -5.92
C LEU A 355 -18.78 8.33 -6.14
N SER A 356 -19.50 8.78 -5.13
CA SER A 356 -20.15 10.09 -5.12
C SER A 356 -19.13 11.23 -5.18
N LYS A 357 -19.55 12.43 -5.58
CA LYS A 357 -18.68 13.61 -5.56
C LYS A 357 -18.06 13.83 -4.17
N ARG A 358 -18.83 13.65 -3.11
CA ARG A 358 -18.40 13.89 -1.74
C ARG A 358 -17.36 12.85 -1.28
N GLU A 359 -17.53 11.59 -1.60
CA GLU A 359 -16.55 10.53 -1.32
C GLU A 359 -15.23 10.77 -2.04
N ARG A 360 -15.28 11.23 -3.29
CA ARG A 360 -14.09 11.61 -4.03
C ARG A 360 -13.36 12.79 -3.39
N MET A 361 -14.08 13.81 -2.89
CA MET A 361 -13.48 14.92 -2.17
C MET A 361 -12.71 14.47 -0.93
N TYR A 362 -13.28 13.59 -0.10
CA TYR A 362 -12.58 13.04 1.07
C TYR A 362 -11.36 12.20 0.67
N ARG A 363 -11.48 11.41 -0.39
CA ARG A 363 -10.35 10.64 -0.92
C ARG A 363 -9.24 11.56 -1.39
N THR A 364 -9.55 12.60 -2.14
CA THR A 364 -8.57 13.60 -2.62
C THR A 364 -7.87 14.29 -1.45
N LEU A 365 -8.60 14.67 -0.39
CA LEU A 365 -7.99 15.20 0.82
C LEU A 365 -7.04 14.20 1.46
N MET A 366 -7.50 12.97 1.68
CA MET A 366 -6.73 11.92 2.35
C MET A 366 -5.43 11.58 1.58
N LEU A 367 -5.50 11.45 0.27
CA LEU A 367 -4.32 11.14 -0.56
C LEU A 367 -3.40 12.36 -0.67
N GLY A 368 -3.95 13.55 -0.85
CA GLY A 368 -3.18 14.80 -0.93
C GLY A 368 -2.40 15.09 0.35
N LEU A 369 -2.97 14.85 1.53
CA LEU A 369 -2.27 15.03 2.80
C LEU A 369 -1.05 14.11 2.97
N GLN A 370 -0.99 12.99 2.28
CA GLN A 370 0.17 12.09 2.31
C GLN A 370 1.33 12.56 1.42
N LEU A 371 1.08 13.50 0.50
CA LEU A 371 2.13 14.12 -0.30
C LEU A 371 2.85 15.20 0.54
N LYS A 372 4.15 15.32 0.38
CA LYS A 372 4.92 16.42 0.99
C LYS A 372 4.42 17.80 0.53
N SER A 373 4.00 17.91 -0.72
CA SER A 373 3.38 19.12 -1.27
C SER A 373 2.03 19.46 -0.63
N GLY A 374 1.38 18.46 -0.02
CA GLY A 374 0.02 18.57 0.49
C GLY A 374 -1.05 18.52 -0.62
N LEU A 375 -2.29 18.80 -0.22
CA LEU A 375 -3.41 19.00 -1.13
C LEU A 375 -3.32 20.39 -1.76
N ASP A 376 -3.29 20.46 -3.07
CA ASP A 376 -3.43 21.70 -3.84
C ASP A 376 -4.90 22.17 -3.79
N THR A 377 -5.14 23.30 -3.13
CA THR A 377 -6.50 23.83 -2.92
C THR A 377 -7.13 24.37 -4.19
N LYS A 378 -6.31 24.92 -5.11
CA LYS A 378 -6.79 25.39 -6.39
C LYS A 378 -7.19 24.22 -7.29
N HIS A 379 -6.34 23.21 -7.38
CA HIS A 379 -6.67 22.00 -8.14
C HIS A 379 -7.94 21.33 -7.60
N PHE A 380 -8.11 21.26 -6.29
CA PHE A 380 -9.33 20.75 -5.64
C PHE A 380 -10.56 21.57 -6.06
N GLN A 381 -10.48 22.91 -6.01
CA GLN A 381 -11.57 23.78 -6.40
C GLN A 381 -11.91 23.67 -7.90
N ASP A 382 -10.89 23.58 -8.76
CA ASP A 382 -11.07 23.38 -10.20
C ASP A 382 -11.77 22.04 -10.50
N MET A 383 -11.44 20.99 -9.75
CA MET A 383 -12.01 19.65 -9.91
C MET A 383 -13.44 19.54 -9.38
N TYR A 384 -13.74 20.18 -8.27
CA TYR A 384 -15.01 19.99 -7.55
C TYR A 384 -15.94 21.21 -7.57
N GLY A 385 -15.45 22.39 -7.93
CA GLY A 385 -16.22 23.63 -7.88
C GLY A 385 -16.50 24.13 -6.46
N GLU A 386 -15.81 23.59 -5.45
CA GLU A 386 -15.99 23.90 -4.04
C GLU A 386 -14.61 24.07 -3.36
N SER A 387 -14.52 24.96 -2.38
CA SER A 387 -13.28 25.18 -1.62
C SER A 387 -13.04 24.06 -0.62
N ALA A 388 -11.85 23.44 -0.65
CA ALA A 388 -11.47 22.42 0.34
C ALA A 388 -11.51 22.97 1.78
N LEU A 389 -11.17 24.25 1.97
CA LEU A 389 -11.19 24.91 3.27
C LEU A 389 -12.61 25.05 3.83
N GLU A 390 -13.59 25.28 2.94
CA GLU A 390 -15.01 25.37 3.34
C GLU A 390 -15.58 23.97 3.57
N VAL A 391 -15.32 23.04 2.65
CA VAL A 391 -15.86 21.66 2.68
C VAL A 391 -15.40 20.92 3.95
N PHE A 392 -14.14 21.06 4.33
CA PHE A 392 -13.54 20.33 5.44
C PHE A 392 -13.26 21.18 6.67
N GLY A 393 -13.79 22.41 6.73
CA GLY A 393 -13.51 23.41 7.77
C GLY A 393 -13.42 22.85 9.19
N PRO A 394 -14.44 22.14 9.72
CA PRO A 394 -14.40 21.59 11.08
C PRO A 394 -13.28 20.56 11.30
N LEU A 395 -12.98 19.71 10.32
CA LEU A 395 -11.89 18.73 10.38
C LEU A 395 -10.53 19.45 10.36
N LEU A 396 -10.35 20.39 9.44
CA LEU A 396 -9.10 21.13 9.29
C LEU A 396 -8.81 22.01 10.50
N ALA A 397 -9.83 22.66 11.08
CA ALA A 397 -9.67 23.42 12.31
C ALA A 397 -9.16 22.53 13.45
N ARG A 398 -9.73 21.34 13.62
CA ARG A 398 -9.29 20.38 14.63
C ARG A 398 -7.86 19.89 14.40
N LEU A 399 -7.50 19.51 13.16
CA LEU A 399 -6.13 19.10 12.83
C LEU A 399 -5.11 20.23 13.02
N SER A 400 -5.51 21.48 12.71
CA SER A 400 -4.68 22.67 12.95
C SER A 400 -4.48 22.97 14.43
N GLU A 401 -5.54 22.88 15.26
CA GLU A 401 -5.48 23.08 16.70
C GLU A 401 -4.45 22.16 17.37
N TYR A 402 -4.36 20.92 16.88
CA TYR A 402 -3.38 19.94 17.35
C TYR A 402 -2.02 20.04 16.63
N GLY A 403 -1.84 21.03 15.77
CA GLY A 403 -0.56 21.24 15.07
C GLY A 403 -0.22 20.19 14.03
N CYS A 404 -1.19 19.37 13.60
CA CYS A 404 -0.97 18.32 12.60
C CYS A 404 -0.86 18.85 11.17
N ILE A 405 -1.51 19.97 10.87
CA ILE A 405 -1.51 20.56 9.54
C ILE A 405 -1.17 22.06 9.58
N THR A 406 -0.68 22.54 8.45
CA THR A 406 -0.70 23.96 8.07
C THR A 406 -1.58 24.13 6.85
N GLN A 407 -2.27 25.26 6.76
CA GLN A 407 -3.12 25.57 5.62
C GLN A 407 -2.94 27.03 5.21
N ASP A 408 -2.92 27.26 3.91
CA ASP A 408 -2.92 28.56 3.27
C ASP A 408 -3.88 28.53 2.06
N THR A 409 -3.88 29.61 1.25
CA THR A 409 -4.72 29.69 0.05
C THR A 409 -4.30 28.75 -1.07
N GLU A 410 -3.09 28.18 -1.01
CA GLU A 410 -2.52 27.34 -2.07
C GLU A 410 -2.55 25.86 -1.70
N SER A 411 -2.41 25.55 -0.40
CA SER A 411 -2.27 24.15 0.01
C SER A 411 -2.69 23.88 1.46
N ILE A 412 -3.04 22.61 1.70
CA ILE A 412 -3.21 22.02 3.03
C ILE A 412 -2.15 20.93 3.17
N ARG A 413 -1.22 21.10 4.11
CA ARG A 413 -0.04 20.23 4.26
C ARG A 413 0.08 19.70 5.68
N LEU A 414 0.57 18.49 5.81
CA LEU A 414 1.01 18.00 7.11
C LEU A 414 2.19 18.85 7.59
N THR A 415 2.20 19.20 8.87
CA THR A 415 3.41 19.64 9.53
C THR A 415 4.36 18.46 9.67
N ARG A 416 5.64 18.71 9.99
CA ARG A 416 6.56 17.63 10.38
C ARG A 416 5.94 16.74 11.47
N TYR A 417 5.26 17.37 12.42
CA TYR A 417 4.54 16.71 13.49
C TYR A 417 3.36 15.87 12.98
N GLY A 418 2.52 16.43 12.09
CA GLY A 418 1.42 15.69 11.46
C GLY A 418 1.89 14.52 10.57
N ALA A 419 3.06 14.64 9.96
CA ALA A 419 3.65 13.58 9.16
C ALA A 419 4.00 12.33 9.99
N TYR A 420 4.30 12.48 11.27
CA TYR A 420 4.51 11.37 12.19
C TYR A 420 3.22 10.59 12.48
N PHE A 421 2.08 11.23 12.31
CA PHE A 421 0.75 10.67 12.53
C PHE A 421 -0.04 10.53 11.24
N VAL A 422 0.63 10.40 10.09
CA VAL A 422 -0.05 10.39 8.79
C VAL A 422 -1.19 9.37 8.72
N GLU A 423 -1.00 8.18 9.29
CA GLU A 423 -2.05 7.15 9.31
C GLU A 423 -3.23 7.56 10.19
N ASP A 424 -2.96 8.12 11.38
CA ASP A 424 -3.99 8.61 12.29
C ASP A 424 -4.74 9.82 11.70
N VAL A 425 -4.05 10.69 10.95
CA VAL A 425 -4.68 11.79 10.20
C VAL A 425 -5.60 11.27 9.11
N CYS A 426 -5.16 10.26 8.36
CA CYS A 426 -6.00 9.60 7.34
C CYS A 426 -7.25 8.97 7.99
N ASP A 427 -7.10 8.32 9.13
CA ASP A 427 -8.23 7.77 9.89
C ASP A 427 -9.20 8.88 10.36
N ALA A 428 -8.68 10.05 10.75
CA ALA A 428 -9.54 11.20 11.10
C ALA A 428 -10.34 11.73 9.88
N VAL A 429 -9.76 11.69 8.69
CA VAL A 429 -10.46 12.01 7.43
C VAL A 429 -11.58 11.00 7.15
N ILE A 430 -11.30 9.71 7.31
CA ILE A 430 -12.30 8.64 7.15
C ILE A 430 -13.41 8.78 8.18
N ASP A 431 -13.07 9.06 9.45
CA ASP A 431 -14.05 9.28 10.50
C ASP A 431 -14.95 10.51 10.24
N ALA A 432 -14.40 11.56 9.66
CA ALA A 432 -15.18 12.74 9.24
C ALA A 432 -16.11 12.39 8.08
N ALA A 433 -15.65 11.62 7.10
CA ALA A 433 -16.49 11.13 6.00
C ALA A 433 -17.63 10.24 6.50
N LEU A 434 -17.38 9.37 7.49
CA LEU A 434 -18.39 8.50 8.10
C LEU A 434 -19.48 9.27 8.88
N LYS A 435 -19.21 10.50 9.25
CA LYS A 435 -20.18 11.39 9.97
C LYS A 435 -20.87 12.37 9.03
N ASP A 436 -20.44 12.46 7.79
CA ASP A 436 -21.02 13.33 6.77
C ASP A 436 -22.27 12.64 6.20
N GLU A 437 -23.47 13.18 6.48
CA GLU A 437 -24.74 12.62 6.03
C GLU A 437 -24.89 12.55 4.50
N SER A 438 -24.08 13.31 3.76
CA SER A 438 -24.03 13.28 2.29
C SER A 438 -23.14 12.17 1.73
N VAL A 439 -22.48 11.41 2.60
CA VAL A 439 -21.60 10.29 2.24
C VAL A 439 -22.25 8.99 2.66
N ASP A 440 -22.45 8.10 1.70
CA ASP A 440 -23.07 6.79 1.93
C ASP A 440 -22.03 5.75 2.40
N LEU A 441 -21.32 6.09 3.49
CA LEU A 441 -20.34 5.24 4.14
C LEU A 441 -20.99 4.55 5.34
N VAL A 442 -21.10 3.24 5.33
CA VAL A 442 -21.45 2.46 6.53
C VAL A 442 -20.19 1.89 7.16
N ARG A 443 -20.06 1.97 8.48
CA ARG A 443 -19.05 1.23 9.23
C ARG A 443 -19.29 -0.27 9.03
N GLY A 444 -18.77 -0.83 7.94
CA GLY A 444 -18.81 -2.26 7.65
C GLY A 444 -17.71 -2.97 8.39
N SER A 445 -18.06 -4.09 9.01
CA SER A 445 -17.06 -5.12 9.30
C SER A 445 -16.42 -5.53 7.98
N HIS A 446 -15.11 -5.33 7.82
CA HIS A 446 -14.38 -5.94 6.71
C HIS A 446 -14.67 -7.45 6.74
N SER A 447 -15.17 -7.98 5.64
CA SER A 447 -15.19 -9.42 5.41
C SER A 447 -13.76 -9.89 5.10
N GLY A 448 -12.89 -9.84 6.07
CA GLY A 448 -11.47 -10.16 5.98
C GLY A 448 -10.66 -9.68 7.18
N GLY A 449 -11.15 -8.71 7.92
CA GLY A 449 -10.55 -8.27 9.18
C GLY A 449 -11.24 -8.96 10.36
N HIS A 450 -10.58 -9.92 10.97
CA HIS A 450 -11.05 -10.48 12.23
C HIS A 450 -11.13 -9.37 13.29
N ARG A 451 -12.29 -9.22 13.93
CA ARG A 451 -12.42 -8.43 15.15
C ARG A 451 -11.53 -9.09 16.21
N TYR A 452 -10.46 -8.43 16.61
CA TYR A 452 -9.68 -8.88 17.74
C TYR A 452 -10.41 -8.53 19.04
N PRO A 453 -10.55 -9.48 19.97
CA PRO A 453 -10.99 -9.16 21.31
C PRO A 453 -9.94 -8.21 21.92
N LYS A 454 -10.41 -7.13 22.58
CA LYS A 454 -9.55 -6.33 23.45
C LYS A 454 -8.84 -7.31 24.39
N VAL A 455 -7.51 -7.25 24.42
CA VAL A 455 -6.77 -7.79 25.56
C VAL A 455 -7.10 -6.84 26.72
N THR A 456 -8.21 -7.11 27.40
CA THR A 456 -8.46 -6.50 28.69
C THR A 456 -7.37 -7.03 29.63
N GLN A 457 -6.53 -6.14 30.12
CA GLN A 457 -5.81 -6.39 31.35
C GLN A 457 -6.87 -6.56 32.46
N GLU A 458 -7.33 -7.76 32.66
CA GLU A 458 -7.95 -8.18 33.91
C GLU A 458 -7.06 -9.23 34.56
N ALA A 459 -6.45 -8.72 35.66
CA ALA A 459 -5.76 -9.34 36.78
C ALA A 459 -4.70 -10.41 36.52
#